data_504bfac508eb4438a3d3d5addd636764
#
_entry.id   504bfac508eb4438a3d3d5addd636764
#
_cell.length_a   1.000
_cell.length_b   1.000
_cell.length_c   1.000
_cell.angle_alpha   90.00
_cell.angle_beta   90.00
_cell.angle_gamma   90.00
#
_symmetry.space_group_name_H-M   'P 1'
#
loop_
_entity.id
_entity.type
_entity.pdbx_description
1 polymer ?
#
loop_
_entity_poly.entity_id
_entity_poly.type
_entity_poly.pdbx_seq_one_letter_code
_entity_poly.pdbx_strand_id
1 'polypeptide(L)'
;MRLTIIGCTGSMSGPQSSASSYLVQADGLDADGALRTYSIVLDLGPGSMGQLLRHLDPAELDAIAISHCHADHMVDLVGMHVYRRWLPTGALGPVACLGPSELLERLQGVDGVPPSERYATEFGFVTAVPVRSYSVGPMVI
;
A
#
# COMPACT_ATOMS: atom_id res chain seq x y z
N MET A 1 18.72 0.42 -4.13
CA MET A 1 17.38 -0.19 -4.03
C MET A 1 17.43 -1.37 -3.08
N ARG A 2 16.44 -1.51 -2.19
CA ARG A 2 16.32 -2.58 -1.18
C ARG A 2 14.93 -3.21 -1.29
N LEU A 3 14.86 -4.53 -1.24
CA LEU A 3 13.63 -5.31 -1.14
C LEU A 3 13.56 -5.95 0.25
N THR A 4 12.47 -5.72 0.97
CA THR A 4 12.17 -6.40 2.23
C THR A 4 10.92 -7.24 2.04
N ILE A 5 11.01 -8.53 2.33
CA ILE A 5 9.87 -9.44 2.30
C ILE A 5 9.07 -9.24 3.59
N ILE A 6 7.90 -8.63 3.48
CA ILE A 6 6.95 -8.42 4.59
C ILE A 6 6.18 -9.72 4.84
N GLY A 7 5.77 -10.38 3.75
CA GLY A 7 5.08 -11.66 3.80
C GLY A 7 5.23 -12.46 2.53
N CYS A 8 5.38 -13.79 2.68
CA CYS A 8 5.55 -14.71 1.57
C CYS A 8 4.92 -16.09 1.83
N THR A 9 3.88 -16.16 2.67
CA THR A 9 3.17 -17.43 2.97
C THR A 9 2.07 -17.77 1.95
N GLY A 10 2.01 -17.04 0.85
CA GLY A 10 0.95 -17.20 -0.15
C GLY A 10 -0.35 -16.57 0.31
N SER A 11 -1.46 -17.30 0.17
CA SER A 11 -2.80 -16.74 0.37
C SER A 11 -3.25 -16.66 1.85
N MET A 12 -2.49 -17.19 2.77
CA MET A 12 -2.85 -17.22 4.19
C MET A 12 -1.68 -16.78 5.07
N SER A 13 -1.96 -15.98 6.11
CA SER A 13 -0.94 -15.62 7.10
C SER A 13 -0.48 -16.84 7.89
N GLY A 14 0.83 -16.94 8.08
CA GLY A 14 1.45 -17.87 9.02
C GLY A 14 1.84 -17.16 10.33
N PRO A 15 2.30 -17.90 11.33
CA PRO A 15 2.64 -17.35 12.65
C PRO A 15 3.86 -16.41 12.62
N GLN A 16 4.71 -16.50 11.61
CA GLN A 16 5.95 -15.72 11.50
C GLN A 16 6.03 -14.86 10.24
N SER A 17 5.09 -15.00 9.32
CA SER A 17 5.04 -14.25 8.07
C SER A 17 3.59 -14.02 7.67
N SER A 18 3.31 -12.86 7.09
CA SER A 18 2.00 -12.54 6.51
C SER A 18 1.82 -13.20 5.14
N ALA A 19 0.62 -13.08 4.58
CA ALA A 19 0.38 -13.32 3.17
C ALA A 19 1.22 -12.37 2.30
N SER A 20 1.07 -12.45 0.98
CA SER A 20 1.93 -11.72 0.03
C SER A 20 2.00 -10.22 0.32
N SER A 21 3.21 -9.74 0.60
CA SER A 21 3.51 -8.30 0.75
C SER A 21 5.01 -8.05 0.68
N TYR A 22 5.43 -7.00 -0.04
CA TYR A 22 6.83 -6.68 -0.26
C TYR A 22 7.06 -5.17 -0.15
N LEU A 23 8.05 -4.75 0.63
CA LEU A 23 8.47 -3.36 0.74
C LEU A 23 9.70 -3.13 -0.16
N VAL A 24 9.56 -2.23 -1.11
CA VAL A 24 10.64 -1.81 -2.01
C VAL A 24 11.03 -0.38 -1.68
N GLN A 25 12.33 -0.14 -1.48
CA GLN A 25 12.85 1.17 -1.12
C GLN A 25 14.05 1.55 -2.00
N ALA A 26 14.13 2.82 -2.36
CA ALA A 26 15.27 3.36 -3.09
C ALA A 26 15.53 4.82 -2.71
N ASP A 27 16.80 5.20 -2.61
CA ASP A 27 17.19 6.58 -2.36
C ASP A 27 17.16 7.39 -3.66
N GLY A 28 16.66 8.61 -3.59
CA GLY A 28 16.57 9.55 -4.68
C GLY A 28 16.42 10.98 -4.18
N LEU A 29 16.57 11.95 -5.08
CA LEU A 29 16.34 13.35 -4.75
C LEU A 29 14.84 13.66 -4.76
N ASP A 30 14.40 14.45 -3.79
CA ASP A 30 13.06 15.03 -3.79
C ASP A 30 12.96 16.27 -4.70
N ALA A 31 11.81 16.93 -4.68
CA ALA A 31 11.56 18.12 -5.50
C ALA A 31 12.47 19.30 -5.13
N ASP A 32 12.97 19.35 -3.92
CA ASP A 32 13.87 20.40 -3.40
C ASP A 32 15.35 20.03 -3.58
N GLY A 33 15.63 18.85 -4.15
CA GLY A 33 16.99 18.33 -4.37
C GLY A 33 17.62 17.69 -3.14
N ALA A 34 16.84 17.44 -2.07
CA ALA A 34 17.32 16.71 -0.90
C ALA A 34 17.25 15.20 -1.10
N LEU A 35 18.26 14.49 -0.60
CA LEU A 35 18.29 13.03 -0.65
C LEU A 35 17.29 12.45 0.36
N ARG A 36 16.38 11.58 -0.10
CA ARG A 36 15.46 10.83 0.76
C ARG A 36 15.26 9.40 0.26
N THR A 37 14.76 8.54 1.13
CA THR A 37 14.32 7.20 0.76
C THR A 37 12.84 7.23 0.32
N TYR A 38 12.57 6.71 -0.86
CA TYR A 38 11.23 6.44 -1.35
C TYR A 38 10.83 5.01 -1.03
N SER A 39 9.58 4.80 -0.61
CA SER A 39 9.08 3.52 -0.11
C SER A 39 7.77 3.15 -0.80
N ILE A 40 7.73 1.96 -1.40
CA ILE A 40 6.55 1.39 -2.04
C ILE A 40 6.26 0.04 -1.39
N VAL A 41 5.01 -0.23 -1.02
CA VAL A 41 4.57 -1.58 -0.67
C VAL A 41 3.84 -2.22 -1.85
N LEU A 42 4.22 -3.44 -2.19
CA LEU A 42 3.59 -4.25 -3.22
C LEU A 42 2.74 -5.32 -2.53
N ASP A 43 1.45 -5.29 -2.77
CA ASP A 43 0.40 -6.07 -2.11
C ASP A 43 0.32 -5.88 -0.59
N LEU A 44 -0.88 -6.04 -0.07
CA LEU A 44 -1.21 -5.98 1.35
C LEU A 44 -2.18 -7.12 1.70
N GLY A 45 -1.66 -8.34 1.67
CA GLY A 45 -2.41 -9.53 2.09
C GLY A 45 -2.61 -9.61 3.61
N PRO A 46 -3.40 -10.58 4.10
CA PRO A 46 -3.72 -10.71 5.52
C PRO A 46 -2.49 -10.72 6.43
N GLY A 47 -2.51 -9.88 7.46
CA GLY A 47 -1.44 -9.76 8.46
C GLY A 47 -0.24 -8.91 8.01
N SER A 48 -0.24 -8.39 6.79
CA SER A 48 0.87 -7.60 6.27
C SER A 48 1.03 -6.25 6.97
N MET A 49 -0.05 -5.61 7.39
CA MET A 49 0.03 -4.35 8.17
C MET A 49 0.84 -4.53 9.45
N GLY A 50 0.57 -5.58 10.21
CA GLY A 50 1.30 -5.86 11.45
C GLY A 50 2.78 -6.15 11.22
N GLN A 51 3.14 -6.79 10.12
CA GLN A 51 4.54 -7.03 9.75
C GLN A 51 5.21 -5.78 9.19
N LEU A 52 4.51 -4.99 8.37
CA LEU A 52 5.03 -3.74 7.81
C LEU A 52 5.45 -2.75 8.91
N LEU A 53 4.66 -2.61 9.97
CA LEU A 53 4.96 -1.76 11.14
C LEU A 53 6.29 -2.08 11.83
N ARG A 54 6.87 -3.26 11.60
CA ARG A 54 8.20 -3.63 12.13
C ARG A 54 9.35 -3.10 11.29
N HIS A 55 9.08 -2.65 10.07
CA HIS A 55 10.08 -2.28 9.08
C HIS A 55 10.00 -0.82 8.66
N LEU A 56 8.79 -0.24 8.69
CA LEU A 56 8.51 1.11 8.24
C LEU A 56 7.27 1.65 8.97
N ASP A 57 7.28 2.93 9.31
CA ASP A 57 6.04 3.64 9.64
C ASP A 57 5.21 3.79 8.35
N PRO A 58 3.98 3.26 8.28
CA PRO A 58 3.13 3.38 7.09
C PRO A 58 2.83 4.83 6.67
N ALA A 59 3.07 5.81 7.55
CA ALA A 59 3.02 7.23 7.21
C ALA A 59 4.07 7.64 6.17
N GLU A 60 5.20 6.92 6.12
CA GLU A 60 6.33 7.18 5.22
C GLU A 60 6.20 6.51 3.85
N LEU A 61 5.08 5.83 3.58
CA LEU A 61 4.84 5.24 2.27
C LEU A 61 4.56 6.32 1.22
N ASP A 62 5.24 6.23 0.09
CA ASP A 62 5.01 7.07 -1.09
C ASP A 62 3.95 6.48 -2.01
N ALA A 63 3.86 5.15 -2.06
CA ALA A 63 2.85 4.45 -2.85
C ALA A 63 2.55 3.05 -2.31
N ILE A 64 1.36 2.58 -2.68
CA ILE A 64 0.91 1.20 -2.54
C ILE A 64 0.60 0.70 -3.94
N ALA A 65 1.03 -0.50 -4.29
CA ALA A 65 0.68 -1.12 -5.57
C ALA A 65 0.07 -2.51 -5.31
N ILE A 66 -1.18 -2.69 -5.76
CA ILE A 66 -1.94 -3.93 -5.62
C ILE A 66 -1.95 -4.65 -6.96
N SER A 67 -1.42 -5.86 -6.99
CA SER A 67 -1.31 -6.66 -8.20
C SER A 67 -2.66 -7.10 -8.75
N HIS A 68 -3.56 -7.54 -7.86
CA HIS A 68 -4.92 -7.94 -8.18
C HIS A 68 -5.82 -7.95 -6.94
N CYS A 69 -7.15 -8.02 -7.14
CA CYS A 69 -8.14 -7.79 -6.09
C CYS A 69 -8.60 -9.06 -5.34
N HIS A 70 -7.81 -10.14 -5.31
CA HIS A 70 -8.06 -11.22 -4.36
C HIS A 70 -7.72 -10.76 -2.94
N ALA A 71 -8.49 -11.24 -1.96
CA ALA A 71 -8.37 -10.80 -0.57
C ALA A 71 -6.96 -11.02 0.01
N ASP A 72 -6.29 -12.08 -0.39
CA ASP A 72 -4.94 -12.42 0.04
C ASP A 72 -3.84 -11.48 -0.48
N HIS A 73 -4.20 -10.53 -1.36
CA HIS A 73 -3.30 -9.49 -1.86
C HIS A 73 -3.69 -8.07 -1.46
N MET A 74 -4.94 -7.84 -0.96
CA MET A 74 -5.41 -6.48 -0.73
C MET A 74 -6.18 -6.24 0.57
N VAL A 75 -6.52 -7.28 1.34
CA VAL A 75 -7.43 -7.13 2.49
C VAL A 75 -6.89 -6.20 3.58
N ASP A 76 -5.58 -6.12 3.78
CA ASP A 76 -4.98 -5.23 4.78
C ASP A 76 -4.95 -3.74 4.34
N LEU A 77 -5.50 -3.40 3.15
CA LEU A 77 -5.88 -2.01 2.85
C LEU A 77 -6.92 -1.48 3.85
N VAL A 78 -7.77 -2.34 4.43
CA VAL A 78 -8.66 -1.96 5.52
C VAL A 78 -7.85 -1.51 6.75
N GLY A 79 -6.82 -2.25 7.12
CA GLY A 79 -5.92 -1.84 8.21
C GLY A 79 -5.15 -0.55 7.90
N MET A 80 -4.68 -0.41 6.66
CA MET A 80 -4.00 0.80 6.17
C MET A 80 -4.93 2.02 6.22
N HIS A 81 -6.19 1.87 5.77
CA HIS A 81 -7.21 2.91 5.86
C HIS A 81 -7.41 3.38 7.30
N VAL A 82 -7.63 2.43 8.23
CA VAL A 82 -7.81 2.75 9.66
C VAL A 82 -6.58 3.47 10.21
N TYR A 83 -5.38 2.98 9.92
CA TYR A 83 -4.13 3.61 10.34
C TYR A 83 -4.05 5.07 9.87
N ARG A 84 -4.29 5.34 8.58
CA ARG A 84 -4.13 6.69 7.99
C ARG A 84 -5.20 7.66 8.46
N ARG A 85 -6.44 7.20 8.67
CA ARG A 85 -7.57 8.05 9.11
C ARG A 85 -7.49 8.43 10.58
N TRP A 86 -7.06 7.50 11.42
CA TRP A 86 -7.18 7.61 12.88
C TRP A 86 -5.84 7.72 13.61
N LEU A 87 -4.79 8.15 12.93
CA LEU A 87 -3.49 8.36 13.57
C LEU A 87 -3.62 9.41 14.70
N PRO A 88 -3.08 9.17 15.92
CA PRO A 88 -3.20 10.10 17.05
C PRO A 88 -2.63 11.49 16.78
N THR A 89 -1.66 11.61 15.87
CA THR A 89 -1.04 12.86 15.45
C THR A 89 -1.85 13.64 14.40
N GLY A 90 -2.98 13.10 13.97
CA GLY A 90 -3.85 13.65 12.93
C GLY A 90 -3.89 12.75 11.68
N ALA A 91 -4.96 12.88 10.90
CA ALA A 91 -5.11 12.13 9.67
C ALA A 91 -3.98 12.45 8.67
N LEU A 92 -3.44 11.41 8.04
CA LEU A 92 -2.46 11.56 6.97
C LEU A 92 -3.17 11.92 5.66
N GLY A 93 -2.49 12.67 4.80
CA GLY A 93 -2.96 12.90 3.43
C GLY A 93 -3.00 11.60 2.60
N PRO A 94 -3.68 11.61 1.44
CA PRO A 94 -3.82 10.40 0.63
C PRO A 94 -2.47 9.91 0.10
N VAL A 95 -2.23 8.58 0.21
CA VAL A 95 -1.12 7.89 -0.45
C VAL A 95 -1.57 7.39 -1.81
N ALA A 96 -0.70 7.44 -2.83
CA ALA A 96 -1.00 6.86 -4.13
C ALA A 96 -1.24 5.34 -3.98
N CYS A 97 -2.40 4.87 -4.47
CA CYS A 97 -2.78 3.46 -4.41
C CYS A 97 -3.05 2.96 -5.84
N LEU A 98 -2.05 2.29 -6.41
CA LEU A 98 -2.07 1.74 -7.76
C LEU A 98 -2.71 0.35 -7.73
N GLY A 99 -3.59 0.05 -8.69
CA GLY A 99 -4.17 -1.28 -8.78
C GLY A 99 -5.20 -1.41 -9.89
N PRO A 100 -5.85 -2.56 -9.99
CA PRO A 100 -6.94 -2.78 -10.95
C PRO A 100 -8.07 -1.76 -10.80
N SER A 101 -8.84 -1.55 -11.86
CA SER A 101 -9.94 -0.57 -11.87
C SER A 101 -11.02 -0.83 -10.82
N GLU A 102 -11.23 -2.09 -10.46
CA GLU A 102 -12.20 -2.55 -9.46
C GLU A 102 -11.70 -2.48 -8.01
N LEU A 103 -10.46 -2.02 -7.76
CA LEU A 103 -9.84 -2.06 -6.43
C LEU A 103 -10.66 -1.31 -5.38
N LEU A 104 -11.17 -0.12 -5.71
CA LEU A 104 -12.00 0.67 -4.80
C LEU A 104 -13.30 -0.06 -4.44
N GLU A 105 -14.01 -0.58 -5.44
CA GLU A 105 -15.25 -1.32 -5.23
C GLU A 105 -15.01 -2.58 -4.38
N ARG A 106 -13.89 -3.25 -4.63
CA ARG A 106 -13.50 -4.44 -3.88
C ARG A 106 -13.18 -4.11 -2.42
N LEU A 107 -12.46 -3.03 -2.17
CA LEU A 107 -12.18 -2.54 -0.81
C LEU A 107 -13.47 -2.19 -0.06
N GLN A 108 -14.38 -1.47 -0.68
CA GLN A 108 -15.70 -1.14 -0.11
C GLN A 108 -16.47 -2.40 0.28
N GLY A 109 -16.46 -3.43 -0.58
CA GLY A 109 -17.14 -4.70 -0.32
C GLY A 109 -16.54 -5.48 0.85
N VAL A 110 -15.21 -5.48 0.98
CA VAL A 110 -14.50 -6.14 2.09
C VAL A 110 -14.71 -5.40 3.41
N ASP A 111 -14.65 -4.07 3.38
CA ASP A 111 -14.83 -3.22 4.57
C ASP A 111 -16.31 -3.08 4.97
N GLY A 112 -17.24 -3.49 4.10
CA GLY A 112 -18.68 -3.45 4.37
C GLY A 112 -19.27 -2.04 4.37
N VAL A 113 -18.67 -1.11 3.65
CA VAL A 113 -19.09 0.28 3.54
C VAL A 113 -19.88 0.55 2.26
N PRO A 114 -20.72 1.62 2.23
CA PRO A 114 -21.49 1.95 1.03
C PRO A 114 -20.59 2.47 -0.11
N PRO A 115 -21.05 2.40 -1.38
CA PRO A 115 -20.32 2.92 -2.54
C PRO A 115 -20.00 4.43 -2.50
N SER A 116 -20.63 5.18 -1.59
CA SER A 116 -20.33 6.59 -1.34
C SER A 116 -19.03 6.81 -0.57
N GLU A 117 -18.52 5.82 0.18
CA GLU A 117 -17.20 5.89 0.81
C GLU A 117 -16.12 5.80 -0.28
N ARG A 118 -15.29 6.82 -0.39
CA ARG A 118 -14.26 6.91 -1.44
C ARG A 118 -12.84 6.78 -0.90
N TYR A 119 -12.66 6.73 0.41
CA TYR A 119 -11.35 6.74 1.08
C TYR A 119 -10.42 7.86 0.59
N ALA A 120 -11.01 8.98 0.15
CA ALA A 120 -10.29 10.05 -0.54
C ALA A 120 -9.27 10.79 0.34
N THR A 121 -9.39 10.65 1.65
CA THR A 121 -8.45 11.19 2.63
C THR A 121 -7.27 10.25 2.92
N GLU A 122 -7.40 8.97 2.59
CA GLU A 122 -6.39 7.94 2.81
C GLU A 122 -5.68 7.49 1.54
N PHE A 123 -6.41 7.39 0.43
CA PHE A 123 -5.91 6.83 -0.83
C PHE A 123 -6.22 7.72 -2.03
N GLY A 124 -5.19 7.97 -2.84
CA GLY A 124 -5.35 8.45 -4.21
C GLY A 124 -5.34 7.25 -5.15
N PHE A 125 -6.52 6.67 -5.45
CA PHE A 125 -6.61 5.50 -6.33
C PHE A 125 -6.20 5.83 -7.76
N VAL A 126 -5.28 5.04 -8.31
CA VAL A 126 -4.80 5.13 -9.68
C VAL A 126 -4.99 3.77 -10.36
N THR A 127 -5.80 3.73 -11.41
CA THR A 127 -5.98 2.50 -12.18
C THR A 127 -4.70 2.16 -12.94
N ALA A 128 -4.15 0.98 -12.66
CA ALA A 128 -3.03 0.44 -13.39
C ALA A 128 -3.45 0.06 -14.82
N VAL A 129 -2.79 0.62 -15.81
CA VAL A 129 -3.05 0.36 -17.23
C VAL A 129 -1.87 -0.47 -17.79
N PRO A 130 -2.13 -1.60 -18.48
CA PRO A 130 -1.06 -2.39 -19.09
C PRO A 130 -0.13 -1.55 -19.96
N VAL A 131 1.16 -1.88 -19.93
CA VAL A 131 2.26 -1.22 -20.66
C VAL A 131 2.48 0.26 -20.30
N ARG A 132 1.82 0.79 -19.28
CA ARG A 132 2.10 2.13 -18.74
C ARG A 132 3.00 2.03 -17.52
N SER A 133 4.04 2.86 -17.50
CA SER A 133 4.93 2.96 -16.34
C SER A 133 4.47 4.04 -15.38
N TYR A 134 4.67 3.81 -14.09
CA TYR A 134 4.35 4.74 -13.01
C TYR A 134 5.62 4.99 -12.19
N SER A 135 6.00 6.25 -12.04
CA SER A 135 7.23 6.61 -11.32
C SER A 135 6.92 7.02 -9.88
N VAL A 136 7.71 6.51 -8.95
CA VAL A 136 7.71 6.91 -7.53
C VAL A 136 9.15 7.19 -7.14
N GLY A 137 9.52 8.47 -7.12
CA GLY A 137 10.92 8.87 -6.99
C GLY A 137 11.78 8.22 -8.08
N PRO A 138 12.86 7.51 -7.70
CA PRO A 138 13.74 6.84 -8.66
C PRO A 138 13.21 5.47 -9.15
N MET A 139 12.11 5.00 -8.59
CA MET A 139 11.54 3.70 -8.94
C MET A 139 10.49 3.81 -10.04
N VAL A 140 10.42 2.79 -10.88
CA VAL A 140 9.41 2.63 -11.94
C VAL A 140 8.68 1.31 -11.73
N ILE A 141 7.34 1.38 -11.73
CA ILE A 141 6.43 0.24 -11.59
C ILE A 141 5.72 0.00 -12.92
#